data_9a0aa841863d86d22add9588e66fcbc7
#
_entry.id   9a0aa841863d86d22add9588e66fcbc7
#
_cell.length_a   1.000
_cell.length_b   1.000
_cell.length_c   1.000
_cell.angle_alpha   90.00
_cell.angle_beta   90.00
_cell.angle_gamma   90.00
#
_symmetry.space_group_name_H-M   'P 1'
#
loop_
_entity.id
_entity.type
_entity.pdbx_description
1 polymer ?
#
loop_
_entity_poly.entity_id
_entity_poly.type
_entity_poly.pdbx_seq_one_letter_code
_entity_poly.pdbx_strand_id
1 'polypeptide(L)' 'MDAFDRFWQWADKPPESSLTIPAELHGAVMELAPEDRRDRTAVNQGAARVPDPER' A
#
# COMPACT_ATOMS: atom_id res chain seq x y z
N MET A 1 9.29 -7.95 -3.64
CA MET A 1 7.96 -7.32 -3.82
C MET A 1 7.95 -6.02 -3.02
N ASP A 2 7.62 -4.90 -3.66
CA ASP A 2 7.63 -3.60 -2.99
C ASP A 2 6.23 -3.24 -2.47
N ALA A 3 6.12 -2.09 -1.80
CA ALA A 3 4.85 -1.66 -1.22
C ALA A 3 3.77 -1.46 -2.28
N PHE A 4 4.15 -0.97 -3.45
CA PHE A 4 3.21 -0.78 -4.55
C PHE A 4 2.57 -2.12 -4.96
N ASP A 5 3.40 -3.15 -5.17
CA ASP A 5 2.91 -4.47 -5.56
C ASP A 5 2.02 -5.06 -4.46
N ARG A 6 2.41 -4.93 -3.20
CA ARG A 6 1.64 -5.47 -2.08
C ARG A 6 0.27 -4.82 -1.99
N PHE A 7 0.21 -3.50 -2.12
CA PHE A 7 -1.06 -2.79 -2.05
C PHE A 7 -2.00 -3.22 -3.18
N TRP A 8 -1.51 -3.25 -4.41
CA TRP A 8 -2.37 -3.53 -5.54
C TRP A 8 -2.75 -5.00 -5.63
N GLN A 9 -1.92 -5.92 -5.16
CA GLN A 9 -2.33 -7.32 -5.01
C GLN A 9 -3.50 -7.44 -4.05
N TRP A 10 -3.44 -6.73 -2.94
CA TRP A 10 -4.55 -6.72 -2.00
C TRP A 10 -5.81 -6.12 -2.61
N ALA A 11 -5.67 -5.00 -3.32
CA ALA A 11 -6.80 -4.30 -3.91
C ALA A 11 -7.49 -5.14 -5.00
N ASP A 12 -6.70 -5.92 -5.74
CA ASP A 12 -7.22 -6.73 -6.86
C ASP A 12 -7.57 -8.16 -6.44
N LYS A 13 -7.38 -8.51 -5.19
CA LYS A 13 -7.65 -9.88 -4.74
C LYS A 13 -9.12 -10.25 -4.89
N PRO A 14 -9.44 -11.54 -5.11
CA PRO A 14 -10.84 -11.98 -5.11
C PRO A 14 -11.44 -11.89 -3.70
N PRO A 15 -12.77 -11.81 -3.59
CA PRO A 15 -13.43 -11.65 -2.28
C PRO A 15 -13.16 -12.80 -1.31
N GLU A 16 -12.88 -13.99 -1.80
CA GLU A 16 -12.59 -15.16 -0.95
C GLU A 16 -11.15 -15.19 -0.46
N SER A 17 -10.30 -14.29 -0.94
CA SER A 17 -8.90 -14.26 -0.50
C SER A 17 -8.78 -13.69 0.91
N SER A 18 -7.91 -14.28 1.71
CA SER A 18 -7.60 -13.79 3.06
C SER A 18 -6.41 -12.84 3.08
N LEU A 19 -5.92 -12.42 1.92
CA LEU A 19 -4.78 -11.50 1.84
C LEU A 19 -5.13 -10.16 2.51
N THR A 20 -4.23 -9.69 3.36
CA THR A 20 -4.38 -8.42 4.05
C THR A 20 -3.10 -7.60 3.93
N ILE A 21 -3.22 -6.30 4.16
CA ILE A 21 -2.07 -5.39 4.24
C ILE A 21 -2.12 -4.63 5.56
N PRO A 22 -0.98 -4.12 6.05
CA PRO A 22 -0.99 -3.30 7.25
C PRO A 22 -1.83 -2.03 7.05
N ALA A 23 -2.53 -1.61 8.11
CA ALA A 23 -3.34 -0.40 8.06
C ALA A 23 -2.50 0.82 7.71
N GLU A 24 -1.25 0.86 8.15
CA GLU A 24 -0.33 1.95 7.85
C GLU A 24 -0.07 2.06 6.35
N LEU A 25 0.11 0.94 5.68
CA LEU A 25 0.30 0.94 4.23
C LEU A 25 -0.95 1.45 3.51
N HIS A 26 -2.10 0.96 3.92
CA HIS A 26 -3.36 1.41 3.34
C HIS A 26 -3.53 2.93 3.51
N GLY A 27 -3.30 3.44 4.71
CA GLY A 27 -3.41 4.86 4.99
C GLY A 27 -2.43 5.70 4.18
N ALA A 28 -1.18 5.23 4.05
CA ALA A 28 -0.18 5.95 3.27
C ALA A 28 -0.61 6.10 1.81
N VAL A 29 -1.18 5.05 1.23
CA VAL A 29 -1.64 5.11 -0.17
C VAL A 29 -2.87 6.01 -0.28
N MET A 30 -3.79 5.95 0.68
CA MET A 30 -5.00 6.75 0.63
C MET A 30 -4.73 8.25 0.79
N GLU A 31 -3.61 8.63 1.39
CA GLU A 31 -3.21 10.03 1.50
C GLU A 31 -2.65 10.59 0.20
N LEU A 32 -2.31 9.75 -0.76
CA LEU A 32 -1.80 10.20 -2.05
C LEU A 32 -2.94 10.67 -2.95
N ALA A 33 -2.61 11.58 -3.88
CA ALA A 33 -3.56 11.93 -4.94
C ALA A 33 -3.89 10.69 -5.76
N PRO A 34 -5.10 10.61 -6.37
CA PRO A 34 -5.49 9.42 -7.13
C PRO A 34 -4.50 8.99 -8.19
N GLU A 35 -3.89 9.95 -8.90
CA GLU A 35 -2.88 9.64 -9.91
C GLU A 35 -1.61 9.06 -9.29
N ASP A 36 -1.25 9.47 -8.07
CA ASP A 36 -0.05 9.01 -7.39
C ASP A 36 -0.23 7.59 -6.85
N ARG A 37 -1.45 7.18 -6.59
CA ARG A 37 -1.71 5.82 -6.11
C ARG A 37 -1.32 4.76 -7.14
N ARG A 38 -1.24 5.14 -8.41
CA ARG A 38 -0.83 4.25 -9.49
C ARG A 38 0.63 4.45 -9.88
N ASP A 39 1.34 5.33 -9.19
CA ASP A 39 2.75 5.57 -9.39
C ASP A 39 3.55 4.76 -8.37
N ARG A 40 4.31 3.79 -8.89
CA ARG A 40 5.12 2.91 -8.01
C ARG A 40 6.05 3.72 -7.12
N THR A 41 6.72 4.71 -7.68
CA THR A 41 7.65 5.54 -6.91
C THR A 41 6.93 6.30 -5.80
N ALA A 42 5.80 6.92 -6.11
CA ALA A 42 5.04 7.67 -5.11
C ALA A 42 4.53 6.78 -3.99
N VAL A 43 4.00 5.60 -4.33
CA VAL A 43 3.51 4.65 -3.34
C VAL A 43 4.65 4.16 -2.45
N ASN A 44 5.77 3.80 -3.05
CA ASN A 44 6.90 3.30 -2.28
C ASN A 44 7.49 4.36 -1.37
N GLN A 45 7.56 5.61 -1.83
CA GLN A 45 8.02 6.72 -0.99
C GLN A 45 7.07 6.99 0.16
N GLY A 46 5.77 6.97 -0.09
CA GLY A 46 4.76 7.15 0.95
C GLY A 46 4.83 6.05 2.00
N ALA A 47 4.97 4.81 1.56
CA ALA A 47 5.08 3.68 2.48
C ALA A 47 6.37 3.75 3.32
N ALA A 48 7.46 4.25 2.74
CA ALA A 48 8.72 4.37 3.46
C ALA A 48 8.68 5.40 4.58
N ARG A 49 7.74 6.34 4.54
CA ARG A 49 7.58 7.35 5.58
C ARG A 49 6.78 6.85 6.77
N VAL A 50 6.10 5.73 6.61
CA VAL A 50 5.23 5.20 7.67
C VAL A 50 6.10 4.45 8.67
N PRO A 51 6.00 4.77 9.98
CA PRO A 51 6.75 4.03 10.98
C PRO A 51 6.37 2.56 11.01
N ASP A 52 7.38 1.71 11.17
CA ASP A 52 7.15 0.29 11.34
C ASP A 52 6.55 0.05 12.73
N PRO A 53 5.33 -0.49 12.84
CA PRO A 53 4.68 -0.66 14.13
C PRO A 53 5.39 -1.69 15.02
N GLU A 54 6.30 -2.47 14.46
CA GLU A 54 7.03 -3.48 15.23
C GLU A 54 8.32 -2.97 15.84
N ARG A 55 8.66 -1.74 15.65
CA ARG A 55 9.86 -1.14 16.24
C ARG A 55 9.57 -0.54 17.59
#